data_260f517874619cec953e0034e6df0f6a
#
_entry.id   260f517874619cec953e0034e6df0f6a
#
_cell.length_a   1.000
_cell.length_b   1.000
_cell.length_c   1.000
_cell.angle_alpha   90.00
_cell.angle_beta   90.00
_cell.angle_gamma   90.00
#
_symmetry.space_group_name_H-M   'P 1'
#
loop_
_entity.id
_entity.type
_entity.pdbx_description
1 polymer ?
#
loop_
_entity_poly.entity_id
_entity_poly.type
_entity_poly.pdbx_seq_one_letter_code
_entity_poly.pdbx_strand_id
1 'polypeptide(L)'
;SIIGGWDRLEDLWREWENWFVDVAETHTSLPALVFFRSPHWEHSWVTASGAVLDGASLLASTVDRPRSPDAELCIRAGYVALRRIADFFNVRHNPDPHWPEDPISIDRREFDQVCRQLAEAGVPLKADLDQAWRDFAGWRVNYDRVLLSMAALTMAPYAPWSSDRSMIERNGSRIRRTTGSGPDLPPGPVWPARRGSTLVR
;
A
#
# COMPACT_ATOMS: atom_id res chain seq x y z
N SER A 1 -26.91 4.66 -10.27
CA SER A 1 -27.51 3.89 -9.16
C SER A 1 -26.38 3.28 -8.31
N ILE A 2 -26.37 3.54 -7.02
CA ILE A 2 -25.37 3.02 -6.06
C ILE A 2 -25.38 1.47 -6.03
N ILE A 3 -26.55 0.85 -6.28
CA ILE A 3 -26.74 -0.61 -6.25
C ILE A 3 -25.86 -1.33 -7.29
N GLY A 4 -25.75 -0.83 -8.51
CA GLY A 4 -24.87 -1.45 -9.53
C GLY A 4 -23.37 -1.21 -9.30
N GLY A 5 -23.00 -0.33 -8.37
CA GLY A 5 -21.59 -0.09 -7.98
C GLY A 5 -21.07 -1.15 -7.01
N TRP A 6 -21.91 -1.63 -6.11
CA TRP A 6 -21.51 -2.63 -5.14
C TRP A 6 -21.27 -4.01 -5.76
N ASP A 7 -22.11 -4.43 -6.70
CA ASP A 7 -21.93 -5.71 -7.41
C ASP A 7 -20.61 -5.74 -8.19
N ARG A 8 -20.28 -4.63 -8.85
CA ARG A 8 -18.96 -4.48 -9.51
C ARG A 8 -17.78 -4.53 -8.54
N LEU A 9 -17.99 -4.07 -7.32
CA LEU A 9 -16.94 -4.09 -6.31
C LEU A 9 -16.68 -5.52 -5.80
N GLU A 10 -17.73 -6.35 -5.66
CA GLU A 10 -17.56 -7.77 -5.30
C GLU A 10 -16.83 -8.53 -6.42
N ASP A 11 -17.15 -8.27 -7.69
CA ASP A 11 -16.43 -8.83 -8.85
C ASP A 11 -14.95 -8.41 -8.82
N LEU A 12 -14.68 -7.13 -8.52
CA LEU A 12 -13.33 -6.61 -8.40
C LEU A 12 -12.52 -7.33 -7.32
N TRP A 13 -13.11 -7.60 -6.14
CA TRP A 13 -12.40 -8.32 -5.07
C TRP A 13 -12.03 -9.73 -5.49
N ARG A 14 -12.90 -10.44 -6.22
CA ARG A 14 -12.60 -11.78 -6.76
C ARG A 14 -11.50 -11.75 -7.82
N GLU A 15 -11.49 -10.74 -8.69
CA GLU A 15 -10.40 -10.55 -9.65
C GLU A 15 -9.06 -10.33 -8.95
N TRP A 16 -9.02 -9.49 -7.90
CA TRP A 16 -7.81 -9.24 -7.14
C TRP A 16 -7.39 -10.43 -6.27
N GLU A 17 -8.31 -11.21 -5.74
CA GLU A 17 -7.99 -12.46 -5.05
C GLU A 17 -7.20 -13.41 -5.97
N ASN A 18 -7.71 -13.64 -7.19
CA ASN A 18 -7.02 -14.45 -8.19
C ASN A 18 -5.67 -13.86 -8.57
N TRP A 19 -5.61 -12.54 -8.76
CA TRP A 19 -4.36 -11.85 -9.07
C TRP A 19 -3.30 -12.03 -7.97
N PHE A 20 -3.67 -12.00 -6.70
CA PHE A 20 -2.74 -12.25 -5.59
C PHE A 20 -2.17 -13.67 -5.63
N VAL A 21 -2.97 -14.66 -5.97
CA VAL A 21 -2.52 -16.05 -6.15
C VAL A 21 -1.50 -16.13 -7.27
N ASP A 22 -1.81 -15.54 -8.42
CA ASP A 22 -0.94 -15.53 -9.61
C ASP A 22 0.38 -14.79 -9.33
N VAL A 23 0.33 -13.65 -8.64
CA VAL A 23 1.52 -12.87 -8.26
C VAL A 23 2.42 -13.68 -7.33
N ALA A 24 1.85 -14.34 -6.32
CA ALA A 24 2.63 -15.16 -5.41
C ALA A 24 3.34 -16.31 -6.15
N GLU A 25 2.66 -16.96 -7.07
CA GLU A 25 3.23 -18.06 -7.87
C GLU A 25 4.31 -17.57 -8.84
N THR A 26 4.01 -16.52 -9.60
CA THR A 26 4.94 -15.98 -10.61
C THR A 26 6.20 -15.39 -9.98
N HIS A 27 6.08 -14.65 -8.88
CA HIS A 27 7.21 -13.96 -8.23
C HIS A 27 8.10 -14.93 -7.42
N THR A 28 7.60 -16.09 -7.05
CA THR A 28 8.41 -17.16 -6.42
C THR A 28 9.01 -18.10 -7.46
N SER A 29 8.36 -18.30 -8.60
CA SER A 29 8.87 -19.13 -9.70
C SER A 29 9.89 -18.39 -10.58
N LEU A 30 9.69 -17.09 -10.78
CA LEU A 30 10.57 -16.20 -11.54
C LEU A 30 10.94 -14.97 -10.70
N PRO A 31 11.89 -15.10 -9.76
CA PRO A 31 12.19 -14.07 -8.76
C PRO A 31 12.58 -12.71 -9.36
N ALA A 32 13.11 -12.68 -10.57
CA ALA A 32 13.44 -11.44 -11.27
C ALA A 32 12.22 -10.53 -11.46
N LEU A 33 11.00 -11.10 -11.55
CA LEU A 33 9.77 -10.34 -11.75
C LEU A 33 9.48 -9.37 -10.60
N VAL A 34 9.90 -9.70 -9.37
CA VAL A 34 9.74 -8.81 -8.20
C VAL A 34 10.39 -7.45 -8.45
N PHE A 35 11.52 -7.41 -9.17
CA PHE A 35 12.30 -6.21 -9.42
C PHE A 35 11.97 -5.54 -10.76
N PHE A 36 11.10 -6.13 -11.57
CA PHE A 36 10.68 -5.48 -12.80
C PHE A 36 9.84 -4.24 -12.47
N ARG A 37 10.38 -3.09 -12.85
CA ARG A 37 9.70 -1.81 -12.72
C ARG A 37 9.06 -1.45 -14.04
N SER A 38 7.79 -1.12 -13.99
CA SER A 38 7.21 -0.34 -15.06
C SER A 38 7.84 1.05 -15.08
N PRO A 39 8.12 1.65 -16.25
CA PRO A 39 8.49 3.05 -16.34
C PRO A 39 7.37 3.99 -15.85
N HIS A 40 6.16 3.47 -15.67
CA HIS A 40 5.01 4.16 -15.12
C HIS A 40 4.83 3.80 -13.65
N TRP A 41 4.85 4.80 -12.78
CA TRP A 41 4.68 4.65 -11.32
C TRP A 41 3.36 3.96 -10.94
N GLU A 42 2.35 4.05 -11.81
CA GLU A 42 1.01 3.47 -11.64
C GLU A 42 0.99 1.92 -11.74
N HIS A 43 2.09 1.31 -12.19
CA HIS A 43 2.14 -0.13 -12.48
C HIS A 43 3.08 -0.91 -11.55
N SER A 44 3.34 -0.40 -10.35
CA SER A 44 4.08 -1.17 -9.34
C SER A 44 3.14 -2.17 -8.67
N TRP A 45 3.47 -3.46 -8.77
CA TRP A 45 2.68 -4.51 -8.14
C TRP A 45 2.57 -4.34 -6.63
N VAL A 46 3.62 -3.84 -5.97
CA VAL A 46 3.64 -3.59 -4.52
C VAL A 46 2.67 -2.47 -4.13
N THR A 47 2.71 -1.34 -4.84
CA THR A 47 1.81 -0.21 -4.54
C THR A 47 0.37 -0.53 -4.88
N ALA A 48 0.13 -1.28 -5.97
CA ALA A 48 -1.19 -1.78 -6.32
C ALA A 48 -1.73 -2.73 -5.24
N SER A 49 -0.89 -3.67 -4.75
CA SER A 49 -1.26 -4.54 -3.63
C SER A 49 -1.67 -3.73 -2.40
N GLY A 50 -0.89 -2.72 -2.03
CA GLY A 50 -1.19 -1.85 -0.90
C GLY A 50 -2.54 -1.15 -1.05
N ALA A 51 -2.77 -0.50 -2.19
CA ALA A 51 -4.01 0.22 -2.46
C ALA A 51 -5.26 -0.68 -2.40
N VAL A 52 -5.17 -1.89 -2.96
CA VAL A 52 -6.27 -2.86 -2.95
C VAL A 52 -6.55 -3.37 -1.55
N LEU A 53 -5.50 -3.77 -0.82
CA LEU A 53 -5.65 -4.29 0.55
C LEU A 53 -6.19 -3.23 1.50
N ASP A 54 -5.75 -1.98 1.37
CA ASP A 54 -6.26 -0.87 2.16
C ASP A 54 -7.71 -0.54 1.81
N GLY A 55 -8.05 -0.54 0.53
CA GLY A 55 -9.43 -0.34 0.07
C GLY A 55 -10.38 -1.42 0.60
N ALA A 56 -9.99 -2.70 0.50
CA ALA A 56 -10.78 -3.82 1.01
C ALA A 56 -10.90 -3.77 2.55
N SER A 57 -9.81 -3.45 3.26
CA SER A 57 -9.81 -3.31 4.72
C SER A 57 -10.68 -2.16 5.20
N LEU A 58 -10.64 -1.01 4.51
CA LEU A 58 -11.54 0.12 4.78
C LEU A 58 -13.00 -0.25 4.52
N LEU A 59 -13.29 -0.95 3.41
CA LEU A 59 -14.64 -1.42 3.12
C LEU A 59 -15.17 -2.31 4.25
N ALA A 60 -14.41 -3.32 4.64
CA ALA A 60 -14.82 -4.32 5.63
C ALA A 60 -15.00 -3.72 7.03
N SER A 61 -14.14 -2.75 7.40
CA SER A 61 -14.13 -2.17 8.75
C SER A 61 -15.03 -0.95 8.91
N THR A 62 -15.17 -0.10 7.88
CA THR A 62 -15.61 1.29 8.01
C THR A 62 -16.97 1.55 7.38
N VAL A 63 -17.27 0.88 6.27
CA VAL A 63 -18.50 1.15 5.53
C VAL A 63 -19.70 0.46 6.17
N ASP A 64 -20.80 1.21 6.33
CA ASP A 64 -22.07 0.69 6.87
C ASP A 64 -22.84 -0.07 5.78
N ARG A 65 -22.50 -1.36 5.67
CA ARG A 65 -23.11 -2.30 4.72
C ARG A 65 -23.06 -3.73 5.25
N PRO A 66 -23.83 -4.65 4.68
CA PRO A 66 -23.64 -6.08 4.94
C PRO A 66 -22.20 -6.52 4.69
N ARG A 67 -21.76 -7.48 5.47
CA ARG A 67 -20.42 -8.08 5.36
C ARG A 67 -20.15 -8.50 3.91
N SER A 68 -18.93 -8.23 3.41
CA SER A 68 -18.46 -8.64 2.08
C SER A 68 -17.44 -9.78 2.23
N PRO A 69 -17.85 -11.05 2.06
CA PRO A 69 -16.92 -12.17 2.12
C PRO A 69 -15.81 -12.06 1.05
N ASP A 70 -16.14 -11.55 -0.14
CA ASP A 70 -15.18 -11.41 -1.24
C ASP A 70 -14.07 -10.40 -0.91
N ALA A 71 -14.40 -9.28 -0.24
CA ALA A 71 -13.39 -8.34 0.25
C ALA A 71 -12.47 -8.98 1.30
N GLU A 72 -13.01 -9.74 2.24
CA GLU A 72 -12.24 -10.42 3.28
C GLU A 72 -11.35 -11.51 2.70
N LEU A 73 -11.82 -12.28 1.71
CA LEU A 73 -11.02 -13.27 0.98
C LEU A 73 -9.89 -12.60 0.20
N CYS A 74 -10.18 -11.48 -0.47
CA CYS A 74 -9.16 -10.68 -1.15
C CYS A 74 -8.07 -10.21 -0.19
N ILE A 75 -8.42 -9.66 1.00
CA ILE A 75 -7.44 -9.27 2.01
C ILE A 75 -6.59 -10.48 2.41
N ARG A 76 -7.21 -11.62 2.66
CA ARG A 76 -6.51 -12.83 3.05
C ARG A 76 -5.56 -13.33 1.97
N ALA A 77 -6.02 -13.42 0.74
CA ALA A 77 -5.19 -13.82 -0.40
C ALA A 77 -3.98 -12.88 -0.54
N GLY A 78 -4.20 -11.57 -0.41
CA GLY A 78 -3.15 -10.57 -0.54
C GLY A 78 -2.08 -10.67 0.55
N TYR A 79 -2.44 -10.77 1.82
CA TYR A 79 -1.41 -10.87 2.86
C TYR A 79 -0.68 -12.22 2.82
N VAL A 80 -1.35 -13.30 2.44
CA VAL A 80 -0.70 -14.61 2.24
C VAL A 80 0.30 -14.54 1.08
N ALA A 81 -0.09 -13.92 -0.04
CA ALA A 81 0.78 -13.72 -1.19
C ALA A 81 2.03 -12.88 -0.84
N LEU A 82 1.83 -11.75 -0.18
CA LEU A 82 2.93 -10.87 0.25
C LEU A 82 3.90 -11.59 1.19
N ARG A 83 3.38 -12.34 2.18
CA ARG A 83 4.21 -13.12 3.11
C ARG A 83 4.99 -14.22 2.40
N ARG A 84 4.36 -14.97 1.48
CA ARG A 84 5.03 -16.00 0.68
C ARG A 84 6.18 -15.43 -0.14
N ILE A 85 6.00 -14.27 -0.77
CA ILE A 85 7.06 -13.59 -1.50
C ILE A 85 8.16 -13.10 -0.54
N ALA A 86 7.78 -12.53 0.60
CA ALA A 86 8.72 -12.09 1.63
C ALA A 86 9.58 -13.23 2.17
N ASP A 87 8.98 -14.39 2.45
CA ASP A 87 9.69 -15.60 2.88
C ASP A 87 10.70 -16.05 1.83
N PHE A 88 10.31 -16.04 0.56
CA PHE A 88 11.20 -16.40 -0.55
C PHE A 88 12.45 -15.49 -0.60
N PHE A 89 12.30 -14.20 -0.31
CA PHE A 89 13.41 -13.24 -0.27
C PHE A 89 14.06 -13.10 1.12
N ASN A 90 13.71 -13.97 2.09
CA ASN A 90 14.19 -13.93 3.47
C ASN A 90 13.91 -12.58 4.16
N VAL A 91 12.83 -11.91 3.81
CA VAL A 91 12.36 -10.70 4.46
C VAL A 91 11.67 -11.09 5.78
N ARG A 92 12.27 -10.69 6.89
CA ARG A 92 11.74 -11.04 8.23
C ARG A 92 10.41 -10.34 8.50
N HIS A 93 9.43 -11.11 8.94
CA HIS A 93 8.14 -10.61 9.42
C HIS A 93 7.59 -11.49 10.54
N ASN A 94 6.62 -11.00 11.30
CA ASN A 94 5.87 -11.83 12.24
C ASN A 94 4.88 -12.68 11.42
N PRO A 95 4.89 -14.02 11.53
CA PRO A 95 3.95 -14.90 10.82
C PRO A 95 2.51 -14.80 11.35
N ASP A 96 2.34 -14.36 12.59
CA ASP A 96 1.04 -14.25 13.26
C ASP A 96 0.93 -12.92 14.02
N PRO A 97 0.87 -11.77 13.32
CA PRO A 97 0.84 -10.48 13.96
C PRO A 97 -0.56 -10.16 14.50
N HIS A 98 -0.58 -9.52 15.68
CA HIS A 98 -1.80 -9.09 16.35
C HIS A 98 -1.72 -7.61 16.72
N TRP A 99 -2.74 -6.86 16.43
CA TRP A 99 -2.87 -5.49 16.89
C TRP A 99 -3.60 -5.49 18.24
N PRO A 100 -3.16 -4.71 19.25
CA PRO A 100 -2.18 -3.62 19.19
C PRO A 100 -0.72 -4.01 19.51
N GLU A 101 -0.42 -5.27 19.83
CA GLU A 101 0.92 -5.74 20.19
C GLU A 101 1.92 -5.48 19.05
N ASP A 102 1.50 -5.72 17.81
CA ASP A 102 2.24 -5.37 16.60
C ASP A 102 1.69 -4.06 16.04
N PRO A 103 2.45 -2.95 16.09
CA PRO A 103 1.97 -1.66 15.60
C PRO A 103 1.91 -1.63 14.07
N ILE A 104 0.90 -0.93 13.54
CA ILE A 104 0.78 -0.60 12.12
C ILE A 104 1.39 0.76 11.81
N SER A 105 1.67 1.01 10.53
CA SER A 105 2.30 2.27 10.07
C SER A 105 1.33 3.43 9.95
N ILE A 106 0.05 3.16 9.89
CA ILE A 106 -1.01 4.17 9.79
C ILE A 106 -1.41 4.59 11.19
N ASP A 107 -1.53 5.88 11.43
CA ASP A 107 -2.04 6.40 12.69
C ASP A 107 -3.55 6.67 12.64
N ARG A 108 -4.16 6.89 13.81
CA ARG A 108 -5.59 7.16 13.94
C ARG A 108 -6.02 8.42 13.18
N ARG A 109 -5.19 9.46 13.11
CA ARG A 109 -5.53 10.72 12.44
C ARG A 109 -5.61 10.53 10.93
N GLU A 110 -4.73 9.71 10.36
CA GLU A 110 -4.75 9.35 8.94
C GLU A 110 -6.01 8.57 8.59
N PHE A 111 -6.37 7.61 9.44
CA PHE A 111 -7.63 6.86 9.30
C PHE A 111 -8.84 7.79 9.36
N ASP A 112 -8.90 8.68 10.35
CA ASP A 112 -10.00 9.64 10.50
C ASP A 112 -10.09 10.61 9.30
N GLN A 113 -8.95 10.96 8.68
CA GLN A 113 -8.94 11.77 7.46
C GLN A 113 -9.59 11.04 6.29
N VAL A 114 -9.27 9.75 6.11
CA VAL A 114 -9.88 8.94 5.04
C VAL A 114 -11.37 8.73 5.30
N CYS A 115 -11.78 8.51 6.56
CA CYS A 115 -13.20 8.42 6.91
C CYS A 115 -13.96 9.70 6.54
N ARG A 116 -13.39 10.89 6.79
CA ARG A 116 -14.00 12.16 6.36
C ARG A 116 -14.13 12.24 4.83
N GLN A 117 -13.10 11.87 4.08
CA GLN A 117 -13.13 11.87 2.62
C GLN A 117 -14.21 10.92 2.07
N LEU A 118 -14.34 9.73 2.66
CA LEU A 118 -15.38 8.77 2.29
C LEU A 118 -16.79 9.33 2.59
N ALA A 119 -16.98 9.96 3.75
CA ALA A 119 -18.25 10.59 4.10
C ALA A 119 -18.59 11.76 3.16
N GLU A 120 -17.62 12.60 2.82
CA GLU A 120 -17.78 13.70 1.85
C GLU A 120 -18.15 13.18 0.45
N ALA A 121 -17.63 12.01 0.08
CA ALA A 121 -18.00 11.31 -1.14
C ALA A 121 -19.37 10.61 -1.08
N GLY A 122 -20.07 10.68 0.03
CA GLY A 122 -21.39 10.10 0.22
C GLY A 122 -21.38 8.59 0.56
N VAL A 123 -20.25 8.05 0.99
CA VAL A 123 -20.16 6.66 1.43
C VAL A 123 -20.78 6.54 2.83
N PRO A 124 -21.75 5.63 3.06
CA PRO A 124 -22.29 5.44 4.39
C PRO A 124 -21.27 4.79 5.31
N LEU A 125 -20.97 5.41 6.44
CA LEU A 125 -20.01 4.91 7.42
C LEU A 125 -20.72 4.37 8.66
N LYS A 126 -20.09 3.37 9.29
CA LYS A 126 -20.52 2.86 10.61
C LYS A 126 -20.50 3.98 11.65
N ALA A 127 -21.44 3.96 12.58
CA ALA A 127 -21.55 4.97 13.61
C ALA A 127 -20.39 4.94 14.62
N ASP A 128 -19.88 3.75 14.94
CA ASP A 128 -18.74 3.56 15.86
C ASP A 128 -17.42 3.51 15.07
N LEU A 129 -16.82 4.69 14.86
CA LEU A 129 -15.53 4.81 14.20
C LEU A 129 -14.36 4.34 15.07
N ASP A 130 -14.54 4.19 16.37
CA ASP A 130 -13.52 3.62 17.26
C ASP A 130 -13.44 2.11 17.08
N GLN A 131 -14.57 1.45 16.93
CA GLN A 131 -14.58 0.04 16.55
C GLN A 131 -14.08 -0.15 15.12
N ALA A 132 -14.51 0.69 14.18
CA ALA A 132 -14.03 0.64 12.79
C ALA A 132 -12.50 0.77 12.69
N TRP A 133 -11.89 1.63 13.51
CA TRP A 133 -10.43 1.73 13.61
C TRP A 133 -9.77 0.43 14.10
N ARG A 134 -10.32 -0.17 15.18
CA ARG A 134 -9.81 -1.44 15.70
C ARG A 134 -9.89 -2.55 14.65
N ASP A 135 -11.01 -2.62 13.95
CA ASP A 135 -11.23 -3.60 12.88
C ASP A 135 -10.27 -3.38 11.71
N PHE A 136 -10.10 -2.12 11.28
CA PHE A 136 -9.14 -1.75 10.24
C PHE A 136 -7.70 -2.13 10.63
N ALA A 137 -7.29 -1.77 11.84
CA ALA A 137 -5.95 -2.09 12.33
C ALA A 137 -5.73 -3.60 12.45
N GLY A 138 -6.76 -4.35 12.85
CA GLY A 138 -6.75 -5.81 12.88
C GLY A 138 -6.59 -6.46 11.50
N TRP A 139 -7.14 -5.87 10.43
CA TRP A 139 -6.85 -6.28 9.07
C TRP A 139 -5.46 -5.85 8.64
N ARG A 140 -5.12 -4.57 8.80
CA ARG A 140 -3.90 -3.96 8.33
C ARG A 140 -2.64 -4.60 8.90
N VAL A 141 -2.63 -5.00 10.15
CA VAL A 141 -1.48 -5.61 10.82
C VAL A 141 -0.96 -6.84 10.07
N ASN A 142 -1.83 -7.56 9.36
CA ASN A 142 -1.48 -8.77 8.64
C ASN A 142 -0.53 -8.54 7.46
N TYR A 143 -0.52 -7.34 6.88
CA TYR A 143 0.30 -7.03 5.69
C TYR A 143 1.16 -5.76 5.84
N ASP A 144 0.93 -4.93 6.84
CA ASP A 144 1.60 -3.63 7.01
C ASP A 144 3.14 -3.74 6.89
N ARG A 145 3.75 -4.56 7.74
CA ARG A 145 5.22 -4.71 7.79
C ARG A 145 5.78 -5.31 6.51
N VAL A 146 5.12 -6.34 6.00
CA VAL A 146 5.56 -7.02 4.78
C VAL A 146 5.45 -6.10 3.57
N LEU A 147 4.32 -5.39 3.44
CA LEU A 147 4.12 -4.41 2.36
C LEU A 147 5.21 -3.34 2.35
N LEU A 148 5.51 -2.75 3.51
CA LEU A 148 6.55 -1.73 3.64
C LEU A 148 7.95 -2.29 3.33
N SER A 149 8.24 -3.50 3.78
CA SER A 149 9.52 -4.17 3.49
C SER A 149 9.67 -4.46 2.00
N MET A 150 8.61 -4.94 1.34
CA MET A 150 8.60 -5.18 -0.10
C MET A 150 8.70 -3.88 -0.89
N ALA A 151 8.02 -2.81 -0.45
CA ALA A 151 8.14 -1.50 -1.07
C ALA A 151 9.58 -0.97 -1.00
N ALA A 152 10.26 -1.15 0.12
CA ALA A 152 11.66 -0.77 0.27
C ALA A 152 12.59 -1.65 -0.59
N LEU A 153 12.40 -2.97 -0.57
CA LEU A 153 13.21 -3.92 -1.34
C LEU A 153 13.14 -3.66 -2.86
N THR A 154 11.95 -3.37 -3.35
CA THR A 154 11.71 -3.10 -4.77
C THR A 154 11.95 -1.64 -5.15
N MET A 155 12.27 -0.79 -4.17
CA MET A 155 12.29 0.67 -4.33
C MET A 155 11.02 1.15 -5.06
N ALA A 156 9.87 0.75 -4.56
CA ALA A 156 8.57 1.05 -5.16
C ALA A 156 8.37 2.57 -5.29
N PRO A 157 7.65 3.03 -6.34
CA PRO A 157 7.34 4.44 -6.50
C PRO A 157 6.51 4.96 -5.35
N TYR A 158 6.49 6.28 -5.14
CA TYR A 158 5.72 6.90 -4.07
C TYR A 158 4.24 6.52 -4.17
N ALA A 159 3.72 6.00 -3.06
CA ALA A 159 2.29 5.75 -2.89
C ALA A 159 1.92 5.89 -1.40
N PRO A 160 0.76 6.53 -1.09
CA PRO A 160 0.28 6.68 0.27
C PRO A 160 0.13 5.31 0.97
N TRP A 161 0.39 5.30 2.27
CA TRP A 161 0.26 4.15 3.15
C TRP A 161 1.13 2.93 2.79
N SER A 162 2.09 3.10 1.88
CA SER A 162 3.02 2.05 1.48
C SER A 162 4.44 2.59 1.32
N SER A 163 4.85 2.96 0.12
CA SER A 163 6.22 3.40 -0.17
C SER A 163 6.56 4.83 0.28
N ASP A 164 5.57 5.62 0.69
CA ASP A 164 5.75 6.92 1.35
C ASP A 164 6.36 6.80 2.76
N ARG A 165 6.48 5.57 3.28
CA ARG A 165 6.94 5.30 4.65
C ARG A 165 8.33 4.69 4.64
N SER A 166 9.30 5.46 5.10
CA SER A 166 10.65 4.97 5.29
C SER A 166 10.72 3.98 6.45
N MET A 167 11.30 2.80 6.22
CA MET A 167 11.61 1.85 7.28
C MET A 167 12.63 2.41 8.30
N ILE A 168 13.35 3.47 7.93
CA ILE A 168 14.38 4.11 8.76
C ILE A 168 13.75 4.95 9.87
N GLU A 169 12.59 5.56 9.63
CA GLU A 169 11.93 6.42 10.63
C GLU A 169 11.34 5.66 11.81
N ARG A 170 11.08 4.36 11.67
CA ARG A 170 10.47 3.55 12.75
C ARG A 170 11.45 3.00 13.78
N ASN A 171 12.74 2.95 13.47
CA ASN A 171 13.79 2.61 14.47
C ASN A 171 14.39 3.84 15.18
N GLY A 172 13.92 5.03 14.84
CA GLY A 172 14.51 6.30 15.26
C GLY A 172 13.63 7.18 16.12
N SER A 173 12.98 6.64 17.16
CA SER A 173 12.67 7.50 18.29
C SER A 173 13.94 7.72 19.10
N ARG A 174 14.84 8.56 18.63
CA ARG A 174 15.89 9.33 19.30
C ARG A 174 17.09 9.61 18.37
N ILE A 175 16.90 10.49 17.41
CA ILE A 175 18.03 11.33 17.00
C ILE A 175 17.53 12.78 17.09
N ARG A 176 18.08 13.50 18.08
CA ARG A 176 17.96 14.97 18.21
C ARG A 176 18.36 15.60 16.88
N ARG A 177 17.50 16.43 16.34
CA ARG A 177 17.89 17.41 15.32
C ARG A 177 18.99 18.29 15.91
N THR A 178 20.22 18.05 15.53
CA THR A 178 21.25 19.06 15.60
C THR A 178 21.09 19.92 14.35
N THR A 179 20.74 21.17 14.55
CA THR A 179 20.84 22.23 13.55
C THR A 179 22.33 22.38 13.20
N GLY A 180 22.72 21.82 12.07
CA GLY A 180 24.02 21.98 11.47
C GLY A 180 23.85 22.39 10.03
N SER A 181 24.41 23.56 9.67
CA SER A 181 24.46 24.09 8.30
C SER A 181 24.99 23.03 7.34
N GLY A 182 24.19 22.74 6.28
CA GLY A 182 24.59 21.79 5.25
C GLY A 182 25.76 22.32 4.42
N PRO A 183 26.64 21.45 3.91
CA PRO A 183 27.67 21.85 2.98
C PRO A 183 27.05 22.19 1.60
N ASP A 184 27.60 23.24 0.98
CA ASP A 184 27.26 23.68 -0.37
C ASP A 184 27.38 22.52 -1.38
N LEU A 185 26.29 22.23 -2.09
CA LEU A 185 26.29 21.30 -3.22
C LEU A 185 26.91 21.98 -4.43
N PRO A 186 27.83 21.33 -5.17
CA PRO A 186 28.36 21.85 -6.41
C PRO A 186 27.27 21.97 -7.48
N PRO A 187 27.34 22.96 -8.38
CA PRO A 187 26.36 23.16 -9.43
C PRO A 187 26.28 21.93 -10.36
N GLY A 188 25.08 21.45 -10.61
CA GLY A 188 24.82 20.30 -11.50
C GLY A 188 25.21 20.59 -12.94
N PRO A 189 25.42 19.55 -13.77
CA PRO A 189 25.86 19.70 -15.17
C PRO A 189 24.82 20.45 -16.01
N VAL A 190 25.29 21.46 -16.73
CA VAL A 190 24.50 22.23 -17.69
C VAL A 190 24.38 21.44 -18.99
N TRP A 191 23.18 21.01 -19.33
CA TRP A 191 22.91 20.36 -20.62
C TRP A 191 22.69 21.41 -21.70
N PRO A 192 23.35 21.29 -22.90
CA PRO A 192 23.11 22.23 -23.98
C PRO A 192 21.70 22.11 -24.53
N ALA A 193 21.08 23.25 -24.76
CA ALA A 193 19.75 23.37 -25.37
C ALA A 193 19.72 22.69 -26.74
N ARG A 194 18.73 21.85 -27.01
CA ARG A 194 18.49 21.27 -28.34
C ARG A 194 18.22 22.39 -29.33
N ARG A 195 19.10 22.49 -30.36
CA ARG A 195 18.84 23.35 -31.51
C ARG A 195 17.64 22.79 -32.28
N GLY A 196 16.66 23.66 -32.52
CA GLY A 196 15.50 23.34 -33.31
C GLY A 196 15.89 22.92 -34.74
N SER A 197 15.34 21.81 -35.21
CA SER A 197 15.41 21.43 -36.62
C SER A 197 14.37 22.24 -37.41
N THR A 198 14.83 23.12 -38.24
CA THR A 198 14.06 23.85 -39.23
C THR A 198 13.53 22.85 -40.26
N LEU A 199 12.21 22.71 -40.36
CA LEU A 199 11.57 22.05 -41.51
C LEU A 199 11.75 22.96 -42.73
N VAL A 200 12.48 22.46 -43.72
CA VAL A 200 12.47 23.00 -45.09
C VAL A 200 11.45 22.22 -45.91
N ARG A 201 10.68 22.95 -46.66
CA ARG A 201 9.54 22.55 -47.52
C ARG A 201 9.85 21.36 -48.44
#